data_2424795c0c39840bc0a4374dafcaf34a
#
_entry.id   2424795c0c39840bc0a4374dafcaf34a
#
_cell.length_a   1.000
_cell.length_b   1.000
_cell.length_c   1.000
_cell.angle_alpha   90.00
_cell.angle_beta   90.00
_cell.angle_gamma   90.00
#
_symmetry.space_group_name_H-M   'P 1'
#
loop_
_entity.id
_entity.type
_entity.pdbx_description
1 polymer ?
#
loop_
_entity_poly.entity_id
_entity_poly.type
_entity_poly.pdbx_seq_one_letter_code
_entity_poly.pdbx_strand_id
1 'polypeptide(L)'
;MKKIKVALIGTGNWSLQHCRILSQSPQVEFCGILGRNKERTKNRAKLYDVPYYIDFNELIKNQKPDLINISLPNEHHYDMTMKVIKSNTPLFVEKPLVFKMSEANKLLSEAKKRNLFFGINFNWHYSTPVKKAIKAIKNNQLGEINFITWRFGGVGGGKNLDPNG
;
A
#
# COMPACT_ATOMS: atom_id res chain seq x y z
N MET A 1 23.08 -4.10 -3.76
CA MET A 1 22.19 -4.38 -2.59
C MET A 1 21.18 -5.45 -2.98
N LYS A 2 20.81 -6.37 -2.08
CA LYS A 2 19.75 -7.35 -2.30
C LYS A 2 18.41 -6.60 -2.47
N LYS A 3 17.64 -6.92 -3.52
CA LYS A 3 16.30 -6.36 -3.72
C LYS A 3 15.33 -6.88 -2.65
N ILE A 4 14.38 -6.05 -2.26
CA ILE A 4 13.27 -6.43 -1.40
C ILE A 4 12.20 -7.12 -2.25
N LYS A 5 11.82 -8.33 -1.87
CA LYS A 5 10.80 -9.11 -2.58
C LYS A 5 9.42 -8.68 -2.15
N VAL A 6 8.65 -8.06 -3.06
CA VAL A 6 7.34 -7.45 -2.75
C VAL A 6 6.24 -8.12 -3.56
N ALA A 7 5.18 -8.56 -2.87
CA ALA A 7 3.93 -8.99 -3.50
C ALA A 7 2.84 -7.93 -3.32
N LEU A 8 1.93 -7.82 -4.30
CA LEU A 8 0.78 -6.92 -4.26
C LEU A 8 -0.51 -7.70 -4.07
N ILE A 9 -1.35 -7.27 -3.13
CA ILE A 9 -2.71 -7.76 -2.96
C ILE A 9 -3.69 -6.68 -3.43
N GLY A 10 -4.42 -6.99 -4.50
CA GLY A 10 -5.41 -6.11 -5.11
C GLY A 10 -5.20 -5.91 -6.61
N THR A 11 -6.31 -5.77 -7.33
CA THR A 11 -6.34 -5.56 -8.79
C THR A 11 -7.27 -4.42 -9.21
N GLY A 12 -7.62 -3.53 -8.28
CA GLY A 12 -8.38 -2.31 -8.55
C GLY A 12 -7.58 -1.26 -9.32
N ASN A 13 -8.22 -0.14 -9.67
CA ASN A 13 -7.58 0.93 -10.44
C ASN A 13 -6.40 1.55 -9.68
N TRP A 14 -6.52 1.74 -8.36
CA TRP A 14 -5.43 2.30 -7.58
C TRP A 14 -4.22 1.36 -7.48
N SER A 15 -4.45 0.05 -7.43
CA SER A 15 -3.36 -0.94 -7.44
C SER A 15 -2.51 -0.90 -8.70
N LEU A 16 -3.02 -0.33 -9.81
CA LEU A 16 -2.25 -0.14 -11.04
C LEU A 16 -1.05 0.79 -10.81
N GLN A 17 -1.23 1.85 -10.01
CA GLN A 17 -0.12 2.75 -9.66
C GLN A 17 0.95 2.03 -8.83
N HIS A 18 0.52 1.17 -7.89
CA HIS A 18 1.45 0.33 -7.14
C HIS A 18 2.22 -0.64 -8.04
N CYS A 19 1.53 -1.31 -8.98
CA CYS A 19 2.20 -2.18 -9.94
C CYS A 19 3.30 -1.43 -10.71
N ARG A 20 3.00 -0.22 -11.23
CA ARG A 20 3.98 0.60 -11.96
C ARG A 20 5.20 0.95 -11.11
N ILE A 21 4.97 1.39 -9.87
CA ILE A 21 6.05 1.76 -8.95
C ILE A 21 6.89 0.54 -8.59
N LEU A 22 6.26 -0.58 -8.24
CA LEU A 22 6.95 -1.80 -7.85
C LEU A 22 7.79 -2.38 -9.01
N SER A 23 7.25 -2.38 -10.25
CA SER A 23 7.96 -2.91 -11.41
C SER A 23 9.13 -2.02 -11.86
N GLN A 24 9.08 -0.71 -11.60
CA GLN A 24 10.11 0.24 -12.00
C GLN A 24 11.17 0.50 -10.92
N SER A 25 10.92 0.10 -9.68
CA SER A 25 11.87 0.34 -8.59
C SER A 25 13.10 -0.56 -8.68
N PRO A 26 14.32 -0.02 -8.76
CA PRO A 26 15.54 -0.83 -8.82
C PRO A 26 15.81 -1.60 -7.52
N GLN A 27 15.18 -1.20 -6.42
CA GLN A 27 15.33 -1.81 -5.09
C GLN A 27 14.32 -2.94 -4.83
N VAL A 28 13.36 -3.15 -5.74
CA VAL A 28 12.26 -4.11 -5.57
C VAL A 28 12.38 -5.26 -6.56
N GLU A 29 12.13 -6.47 -6.08
CA GLU A 29 11.74 -7.63 -6.86
C GLU A 29 10.22 -7.76 -6.75
N PHE A 30 9.48 -7.34 -7.77
CA PHE A 30 8.02 -7.49 -7.80
C PHE A 30 7.67 -8.94 -8.09
N CYS A 31 7.26 -9.70 -7.06
CA CYS A 31 7.22 -11.15 -7.12
C CYS A 31 5.84 -11.75 -7.37
N GLY A 32 4.76 -10.97 -7.41
CA GLY A 32 3.44 -11.53 -7.72
C GLY A 32 2.27 -10.65 -7.32
N ILE A 33 1.10 -10.97 -7.88
CA ILE A 33 -0.16 -10.27 -7.63
C ILE A 33 -1.22 -11.26 -7.16
N LEU A 34 -1.88 -10.94 -6.04
CA LEU A 34 -3.05 -11.65 -5.55
C LEU A 34 -4.33 -10.83 -5.81
N GLY A 35 -5.37 -11.45 -6.36
CA GLY A 35 -6.68 -10.84 -6.54
C GLY A 35 -7.83 -11.83 -6.47
N ARG A 36 -9.07 -11.36 -6.29
CA ARG A 36 -10.26 -12.21 -6.23
C ARG A 36 -10.72 -12.75 -7.59
N ASN A 37 -10.66 -11.87 -8.60
CA ASN A 37 -11.10 -12.23 -9.95
C ASN A 37 -9.91 -12.79 -10.72
N LYS A 38 -9.98 -14.07 -11.08
CA LYS A 38 -8.91 -14.80 -11.75
C LYS A 38 -8.47 -14.13 -13.05
N GLU A 39 -9.43 -13.79 -13.91
CA GLU A 39 -9.15 -13.21 -15.22
C GLU A 39 -8.46 -11.85 -15.11
N ARG A 40 -9.03 -10.94 -14.29
CA ARG A 40 -8.44 -9.63 -14.04
C ARG A 40 -7.05 -9.75 -13.42
N THR A 41 -6.86 -10.68 -12.49
CA THR A 41 -5.58 -10.87 -11.82
C THR A 41 -4.52 -11.38 -12.78
N LYS A 42 -4.88 -12.37 -13.62
CA LYS A 42 -4.01 -12.91 -14.67
C LYS A 42 -3.60 -11.84 -15.68
N ASN A 43 -4.57 -11.05 -16.17
CA ASN A 43 -4.29 -9.98 -17.13
C ASN A 43 -3.40 -8.90 -16.51
N ARG A 44 -3.65 -8.51 -15.25
CA ARG A 44 -2.80 -7.55 -14.54
C ARG A 44 -1.37 -8.07 -14.36
N ALA A 45 -1.21 -9.31 -13.95
CA ALA A 45 0.09 -9.94 -13.72
C ALA A 45 0.90 -10.06 -15.03
N LYS A 46 0.22 -10.39 -16.13
CA LYS A 46 0.84 -10.46 -17.48
C LYS A 46 1.46 -9.12 -17.92
N LEU A 47 0.83 -7.98 -17.57
CA LEU A 47 1.35 -6.65 -17.93
C LEU A 47 2.70 -6.32 -17.25
N TYR A 48 3.02 -6.98 -16.16
CA TYR A 48 4.21 -6.72 -15.35
C TYR A 48 5.15 -7.92 -15.27
N ASP A 49 4.87 -8.96 -16.06
CA ASP A 49 5.65 -10.21 -16.12
C ASP A 49 5.89 -10.84 -14.75
N VAL A 50 4.81 -10.94 -13.95
CA VAL A 50 4.84 -11.54 -12.61
C VAL A 50 3.78 -12.64 -12.47
N PRO A 51 3.96 -13.64 -11.59
CA PRO A 51 2.95 -14.64 -11.30
C PRO A 51 1.68 -14.04 -10.70
N TYR A 52 0.53 -14.66 -11.00
CA TYR A 52 -0.75 -14.31 -10.39
C TYR A 52 -1.22 -15.39 -9.42
N TYR A 53 -1.95 -14.98 -8.40
CA TYR A 53 -2.50 -15.84 -7.36
C TYR A 53 -3.95 -15.48 -7.08
N ILE A 54 -4.74 -16.51 -6.73
CA ILE A 54 -6.13 -16.39 -6.26
C ILE A 54 -6.23 -16.81 -4.80
N ASP A 55 -5.30 -17.65 -4.34
CA ASP A 55 -5.16 -18.07 -2.95
C ASP A 55 -3.97 -17.38 -2.28
N PHE A 56 -4.20 -16.86 -1.07
CA PHE A 56 -3.19 -16.17 -0.27
C PHE A 56 -2.07 -17.12 0.19
N ASN A 57 -2.42 -18.34 0.59
CA ASN A 57 -1.43 -19.28 1.12
C ASN A 57 -0.49 -19.75 0.01
N GLU A 58 -1.02 -19.92 -1.22
CA GLU A 58 -0.19 -20.21 -2.39
C GLU A 58 0.79 -19.07 -2.68
N LEU A 59 0.34 -17.81 -2.62
CA LEU A 59 1.23 -16.66 -2.77
C LEU A 59 2.38 -16.70 -1.75
N ILE A 60 2.05 -16.85 -0.46
CA ILE A 60 3.05 -16.89 0.62
C ILE A 60 4.01 -18.06 0.43
N LYS A 61 3.50 -19.25 0.18
CA LYS A 61 4.29 -20.49 0.02
C LYS A 61 5.28 -20.38 -1.14
N ASN A 62 4.80 -19.91 -2.30
CA ASN A 62 5.57 -19.91 -3.53
C ASN A 62 6.52 -18.71 -3.64
N GLN A 63 6.10 -17.54 -3.17
CA GLN A 63 6.89 -16.32 -3.31
C GLN A 63 7.73 -15.98 -2.09
N LYS A 64 7.29 -16.31 -0.89
CA LYS A 64 7.95 -15.94 0.37
C LYS A 64 8.35 -14.45 0.37
N PRO A 65 7.38 -13.52 0.20
CA PRO A 65 7.69 -12.11 0.05
C PRO A 65 8.29 -11.53 1.34
N ASP A 66 9.24 -10.61 1.20
CA ASP A 66 9.80 -9.84 2.30
C ASP A 66 8.81 -8.75 2.77
N LEU A 67 7.90 -8.31 1.87
CA LEU A 67 6.88 -7.31 2.14
C LEU A 67 5.63 -7.60 1.31
N ILE A 68 4.45 -7.39 1.89
CA ILE A 68 3.18 -7.39 1.16
C ILE A 68 2.62 -5.97 1.09
N ASN A 69 2.31 -5.52 -0.12
CA ASN A 69 1.60 -4.28 -0.38
C ASN A 69 0.10 -4.59 -0.55
N ILE A 70 -0.77 -3.94 0.24
CA ILE A 70 -2.22 -4.14 0.21
C ILE A 70 -2.90 -2.91 -0.40
N SER A 71 -3.58 -3.11 -1.53
CA SER A 71 -4.35 -2.08 -2.24
C SER A 71 -5.72 -2.65 -2.64
N LEU A 72 -6.60 -2.72 -1.67
CA LEU A 72 -7.96 -3.28 -1.75
C LEU A 72 -9.02 -2.19 -1.56
N PRO A 73 -10.30 -2.46 -1.83
CA PRO A 73 -11.40 -1.69 -1.28
C PRO A 73 -11.36 -1.68 0.26
N ASN A 74 -11.72 -0.54 0.85
CA ASN A 74 -11.51 -0.27 2.29
C ASN A 74 -12.17 -1.31 3.22
N GLU A 75 -13.32 -1.84 2.82
CA GLU A 75 -14.07 -2.86 3.57
C GLU A 75 -13.30 -4.18 3.74
N HIS A 76 -12.28 -4.41 2.91
CA HIS A 76 -11.45 -5.61 2.96
C HIS A 76 -10.09 -5.39 3.64
N HIS A 77 -9.79 -4.16 4.06
CA HIS A 77 -8.49 -3.82 4.66
C HIS A 77 -8.25 -4.57 5.95
N TYR A 78 -9.23 -4.57 6.87
CA TYR A 78 -9.05 -5.21 8.19
C TYR A 78 -8.70 -6.70 8.07
N ASP A 79 -9.54 -7.46 7.39
CA ASP A 79 -9.40 -8.91 7.31
C ASP A 79 -8.12 -9.32 6.59
N MET A 80 -7.82 -8.67 5.47
CA MET A 80 -6.61 -8.99 4.71
C MET A 80 -5.34 -8.55 5.46
N THR A 81 -5.34 -7.39 6.08
CA THR A 81 -4.23 -6.91 6.90
C THR A 81 -3.96 -7.86 8.07
N MET A 82 -5.01 -8.31 8.77
CA MET A 82 -4.87 -9.29 9.84
C MET A 82 -4.34 -10.62 9.33
N LYS A 83 -4.78 -11.06 8.16
CA LYS A 83 -4.29 -12.30 7.52
C LYS A 83 -2.79 -12.22 7.20
N VAL A 84 -2.33 -11.09 6.69
CA VAL A 84 -0.90 -10.84 6.41
C VAL A 84 -0.09 -10.78 7.71
N ILE A 85 -0.57 -10.09 8.74
CA ILE A 85 0.09 -10.07 10.05
C ILE A 85 0.26 -11.48 10.62
N LYS A 86 -0.79 -12.30 10.54
CA LYS A 86 -0.76 -13.71 11.01
C LYS A 86 0.21 -14.59 10.22
N SER A 87 0.52 -14.26 8.98
CA SER A 87 1.56 -14.96 8.21
C SER A 87 2.99 -14.51 8.55
N ASN A 88 3.15 -13.64 9.54
CA ASN A 88 4.43 -13.06 9.95
C ASN A 88 5.18 -12.33 8.82
N THR A 89 4.43 -11.71 7.90
CA THR A 89 5.01 -10.96 6.77
C THR A 89 4.86 -9.46 7.02
N PRO A 90 5.94 -8.67 6.88
CA PRO A 90 5.90 -7.22 6.86
C PRO A 90 4.90 -6.68 5.84
N LEU A 91 4.27 -5.54 6.11
CA LEU A 91 3.21 -5.04 5.24
C LEU A 91 3.18 -3.52 5.08
N PHE A 92 2.63 -3.12 3.97
CA PHE A 92 2.31 -1.75 3.62
C PHE A 92 0.88 -1.71 3.06
N VAL A 93 0.01 -0.90 3.64
CA VAL A 93 -1.42 -0.87 3.31
C VAL A 93 -1.88 0.51 2.87
N GLU A 94 -2.82 0.55 1.92
CA GLU A 94 -3.47 1.78 1.48
C GLU A 94 -4.34 2.41 2.58
N LYS A 95 -4.44 3.73 2.48
CA LYS A 95 -5.33 4.52 3.34
C LYS A 95 -6.81 4.40 2.85
N PRO A 96 -7.80 4.57 3.74
CA PRO A 96 -7.68 4.51 5.19
C PRO A 96 -7.38 3.09 5.66
N LEU A 97 -6.67 2.95 6.78
CA LEU A 97 -6.34 1.63 7.31
C LEU A 97 -7.60 0.80 7.58
N VAL A 98 -8.52 1.35 8.34
CA VAL A 98 -9.82 0.79 8.71
C VAL A 98 -10.78 1.93 9.07
N PHE A 99 -12.06 1.60 9.35
CA PHE A 99 -13.06 2.58 9.76
C PHE A 99 -13.26 2.69 11.27
N LYS A 100 -12.82 1.69 12.04
CA LYS A 100 -13.00 1.63 13.50
C LYS A 100 -11.65 1.71 14.21
N MET A 101 -11.56 2.55 15.23
CA MET A 101 -10.35 2.67 16.06
C MET A 101 -9.98 1.35 16.75
N SER A 102 -10.98 0.58 17.20
CA SER A 102 -10.77 -0.74 17.79
C SER A 102 -10.08 -1.72 16.85
N GLU A 103 -10.43 -1.70 15.56
CA GLU A 103 -9.78 -2.50 14.52
C GLU A 103 -8.34 -2.04 14.29
N ALA A 104 -8.10 -0.73 14.18
CA ALA A 104 -6.76 -0.18 14.04
C ALA A 104 -5.85 -0.60 15.21
N ASN A 105 -6.32 -0.42 16.44
CA ASN A 105 -5.58 -0.80 17.65
C ASN A 105 -5.25 -2.29 17.68
N LYS A 106 -6.18 -3.15 17.25
CA LYS A 106 -5.96 -4.59 17.19
C LYS A 106 -4.90 -4.97 16.15
N LEU A 107 -4.96 -4.39 14.95
CA LEU A 107 -3.95 -4.62 13.89
C LEU A 107 -2.56 -4.18 14.37
N LEU A 108 -2.44 -2.97 14.91
CA LEU A 108 -1.16 -2.44 15.39
C LEU A 108 -0.59 -3.26 16.56
N SER A 109 -1.44 -3.67 17.49
CA SER A 109 -1.03 -4.54 18.61
C SER A 109 -0.50 -5.88 18.12
N GLU A 110 -1.20 -6.53 17.19
CA GLU A 110 -0.77 -7.82 16.63
C GLU A 110 0.51 -7.71 15.81
N ALA A 111 0.68 -6.66 15.01
CA ALA A 111 1.91 -6.40 14.29
C ALA A 111 3.10 -6.14 15.24
N LYS A 112 2.88 -5.35 16.30
CA LYS A 112 3.89 -5.06 17.33
C LYS A 112 4.34 -6.32 18.07
N LYS A 113 3.40 -7.19 18.48
CA LYS A 113 3.71 -8.48 19.14
C LYS A 113 4.63 -9.37 18.29
N ARG A 114 4.56 -9.26 16.99
CA ARG A 114 5.33 -10.04 16.01
C ARG A 114 6.57 -9.30 15.51
N ASN A 115 6.84 -8.09 16.03
CA ASN A 115 7.93 -7.21 15.58
C ASN A 115 7.93 -7.00 14.06
N LEU A 116 6.75 -6.84 13.45
CA LEU A 116 6.61 -6.64 12.01
C LEU A 116 6.66 -5.17 11.64
N PHE A 117 7.32 -4.86 10.53
CA PHE A 117 7.12 -3.57 9.86
C PHE A 117 5.66 -3.46 9.41
N PHE A 118 5.03 -2.34 9.76
CA PHE A 118 3.66 -2.00 9.41
C PHE A 118 3.61 -0.56 8.91
N GLY A 119 3.43 -0.37 7.60
CA GLY A 119 3.33 0.93 6.97
C GLY A 119 1.93 1.24 6.45
N ILE A 120 1.53 2.52 6.47
CA ILE A 120 0.30 3.02 5.87
C ILE A 120 0.66 4.05 4.81
N ASN A 121 -0.02 3.99 3.65
CA ASN A 121 0.27 4.88 2.53
C ASN A 121 -0.33 6.29 2.72
N PHE A 122 0.31 7.10 3.54
CA PHE A 122 0.07 8.55 3.60
C PHE A 122 1.01 9.27 2.65
N ASN A 123 0.82 9.08 1.35
CA ASN A 123 1.70 9.54 0.27
C ASN A 123 2.01 11.04 0.32
N TRP A 124 1.07 11.88 0.75
CA TRP A 124 1.28 13.33 0.89
C TRP A 124 2.38 13.71 1.86
N HIS A 125 2.66 12.86 2.87
CA HIS A 125 3.78 13.05 3.78
C HIS A 125 5.12 13.19 3.06
N TYR A 126 5.26 12.55 1.91
CA TYR A 126 6.47 12.54 1.10
C TYR A 126 6.52 13.66 0.06
N SER A 127 5.47 14.45 -0.10
CA SER A 127 5.42 15.53 -1.07
C SER A 127 6.38 16.68 -0.69
N THR A 128 6.96 17.33 -1.68
CA THR A 128 7.91 18.43 -1.47
C THR A 128 7.33 19.58 -0.64
N PRO A 129 6.09 20.06 -0.88
CA PRO A 129 5.49 21.12 -0.07
C PRO A 129 5.37 20.73 1.41
N VAL A 130 4.90 19.50 1.70
CA VAL A 130 4.76 19.01 3.07
C VAL A 130 6.10 18.87 3.76
N LYS A 131 7.12 18.33 3.09
CA LYS A 131 8.48 18.24 3.64
C LYS A 131 9.07 19.62 3.96
N LYS A 132 8.86 20.62 3.08
CA LYS A 132 9.29 22.01 3.34
C LYS A 132 8.56 22.61 4.54
N ALA A 133 7.23 22.43 4.63
CA ALA A 133 6.45 22.91 5.76
C ALA A 133 6.90 22.28 7.08
N ILE A 134 7.07 20.96 7.13
CA ILE A 134 7.59 20.25 8.31
C ILE A 134 8.97 20.78 8.72
N LYS A 135 9.86 21.00 7.75
CA LYS A 135 11.20 21.56 8.03
C LYS A 135 11.12 22.96 8.63
N ALA A 136 10.28 23.85 8.08
CA ALA A 136 10.09 25.21 8.60
C ALA A 136 9.53 25.21 10.02
N ILE A 137 8.56 24.35 10.33
CA ILE A 137 7.99 24.18 11.66
C ILE A 137 9.05 23.67 12.64
N LYS A 138 9.76 22.59 12.29
CA LYS A 138 10.81 22.00 13.15
C LYS A 138 11.96 22.98 13.46
N ASN A 139 12.27 23.86 12.53
CA ASN A 139 13.30 24.90 12.69
C ASN A 139 12.77 26.17 13.36
N ASN A 140 11.54 26.17 13.87
CA ASN A 140 10.88 27.32 14.49
C ASN A 140 10.86 28.59 13.61
N GLN A 141 10.83 28.42 12.27
CA GLN A 141 10.84 29.54 11.33
C GLN A 141 9.49 30.26 11.23
N LEU A 142 8.41 29.63 11.71
CA LEU A 142 7.04 30.15 11.62
C LEU A 142 6.49 30.59 12.99
N GLY A 143 7.26 30.44 14.07
CA GLY A 143 6.79 30.69 15.43
C GLY A 143 5.64 29.74 15.84
N GLU A 144 4.71 30.25 16.64
CA GLU A 144 3.53 29.52 17.05
C GLU A 144 2.55 29.37 15.89
N ILE A 145 2.14 28.12 15.59
CA ILE A 145 1.22 27.82 14.50
C ILE A 145 -0.22 27.97 14.98
N ASN A 146 -0.87 29.06 14.58
CA ASN A 146 -2.27 29.32 14.92
C ASN A 146 -3.26 28.77 13.91
N PHE A 147 -2.84 28.67 12.63
CA PHE A 147 -3.75 28.28 11.56
C PHE A 147 -3.00 27.65 10.38
N ILE A 148 -3.58 26.59 9.76
CA ILE A 148 -3.05 25.96 8.56
C ILE A 148 -4.17 25.89 7.52
N THR A 149 -3.93 26.41 6.31
CA THR A 149 -4.81 26.22 5.16
C THR A 149 -4.11 25.34 4.13
N TRP A 150 -4.78 24.25 3.76
CA TRP A 150 -4.33 23.39 2.67
C TRP A 150 -5.31 23.51 1.51
N ARG A 151 -4.83 23.95 0.34
CA ARG A 151 -5.62 23.99 -0.89
C ARG A 151 -5.06 22.98 -1.87
N PHE A 152 -5.88 22.05 -2.28
CA PHE A 152 -5.57 21.07 -3.30
C PHE A 152 -6.62 21.16 -4.41
N GLY A 153 -6.14 21.39 -5.63
CA GLY A 153 -6.97 21.37 -6.83
C GLY A 153 -6.52 20.23 -7.73
N GLY A 154 -7.43 19.41 -8.13
CA GLY A 154 -7.21 18.37 -9.13
C GLY A 154 -8.47 18.22 -9.97
N VAL A 155 -8.33 17.79 -11.20
CA VAL A 155 -9.49 17.36 -11.99
C VAL A 155 -10.03 16.12 -11.25
N GLY A 156 -11.11 16.31 -10.49
CA GLY A 156 -11.78 15.23 -9.78
C GLY A 156 -12.29 14.23 -10.80
N GLY A 157 -11.81 13.00 -10.71
CA GLY A 157 -12.29 12.03 -11.65
C GLY A 157 -11.63 10.67 -11.46
N GLY A 158 -12.13 9.88 -10.53
CA GLY A 158 -11.84 8.46 -10.52
C GLY A 158 -12.39 7.71 -11.73
N LYS A 159 -13.07 8.38 -12.66
CA LYS A 159 -13.64 7.75 -13.86
C LYS A 159 -12.71 7.73 -15.08
N ASN A 160 -11.63 8.50 -15.07
CA ASN A 160 -10.77 8.67 -16.26
C ASN A 160 -9.37 8.04 -16.11
N LEU A 161 -9.16 7.15 -15.15
CA LEU A 161 -7.85 6.54 -14.93
C LEU A 161 -7.66 5.18 -15.64
N ASP A 162 -8.71 4.63 -16.19
CA ASP A 162 -8.64 3.41 -16.99
C ASP A 162 -9.66 3.51 -18.16
N PRO A 163 -9.22 3.83 -19.38
CA PRO A 163 -10.09 3.87 -20.55
C PRO A 163 -10.65 2.49 -20.93
N ASN A 164 -10.16 1.41 -20.32
CA ASN A 164 -10.58 0.02 -20.56
C ASN A 164 -11.08 -0.67 -19.27
N GLY A 165 -11.40 0.08 -18.20
CA GLY A 165 -11.79 -0.44 -16.89
C GLY A 165 -13.20 -0.94 -16.78
#